data_92644ae8059b7c0f552991e0a3bbf0b8
#
_entry.id   92644ae8059b7c0f552991e0a3bbf0b8
#
_cell.length_a   1.000
_cell.length_b   1.000
_cell.length_c   1.000
_cell.angle_alpha   90.00
_cell.angle_beta   90.00
_cell.angle_gamma   90.00
#
_symmetry.space_group_name_H-M   'P 1'
#
loop_
_entity.id
_entity.type
_entity.pdbx_description
1 polymer ?
#
loop_
_entity_poly.entity_id
_entity_poly.type
_entity_poly.pdbx_seq_one_letter_code
_entity_poly.pdbx_strand_id
1 'polypeptide(L)'
;EIATTGNATDFGDLTVRRAPGCCASSTRGVAAGGADPSVFSTIDFVIISSSGGANDFGDLTIARRSPASMSNSTRGFFVGGVDPSAILNIIDFITIATTGDATDFGDTLEPNRTGTAIASPTRGVEAGGYGGTDSPSGASPTKKMRFLNLQSQGNEEAFGELFSGAYGLGSCSNGVRAVFTGGGAATSPTYAESDIIQFATIATKGNTEDFGDLTEAK
;
A
#
# COMPACT_ATOMS: atom_id res chain seq x y z
N GLU A 1 -3.93 18.83 -13.11
CA GLU A 1 -3.38 18.02 -14.21
C GLU A 1 -1.91 17.67 -13.91
N ILE A 2 -1.46 16.46 -14.30
CA ILE A 2 -0.06 16.04 -14.11
C ILE A 2 0.87 16.66 -15.17
N ALA A 3 0.34 16.95 -16.35
CA ALA A 3 1.12 17.46 -17.47
C ALA A 3 1.44 18.95 -17.38
N THR A 4 0.82 19.69 -16.49
CA THR A 4 0.99 21.13 -16.31
C THR A 4 1.26 21.47 -14.85
N THR A 5 2.12 22.46 -14.61
CA THR A 5 2.35 23.01 -13.28
C THR A 5 1.15 23.85 -12.83
N GLY A 6 0.81 23.80 -11.54
CA GLY A 6 -0.29 24.58 -10.97
C GLY A 6 -0.66 24.11 -9.57
N ASN A 7 -1.54 24.84 -8.94
CA ASN A 7 -2.11 24.46 -7.65
C ASN A 7 -3.14 23.34 -7.84
N ALA A 8 -3.29 22.50 -6.81
CA ALA A 8 -4.38 21.53 -6.74
C ALA A 8 -5.73 22.27 -6.65
N THR A 9 -6.74 21.67 -7.25
CA THR A 9 -8.15 22.06 -7.08
C THR A 9 -8.86 20.99 -6.30
N ASP A 10 -9.88 21.39 -5.55
CA ASP A 10 -10.74 20.44 -4.83
C ASP A 10 -11.41 19.48 -5.81
N PHE A 11 -11.34 18.20 -5.51
CA PHE A 11 -11.94 17.14 -6.32
C PHE A 11 -13.26 16.67 -5.70
N GLY A 12 -13.36 16.60 -4.38
CA GLY A 12 -14.48 16.11 -3.59
C GLY A 12 -14.04 15.35 -2.34
N ASP A 13 -15.01 14.88 -1.57
CA ASP A 13 -14.82 14.25 -0.28
C ASP A 13 -15.06 12.74 -0.33
N LEU A 14 -14.41 11.99 0.58
CA LEU A 14 -14.76 10.60 0.90
C LEU A 14 -16.12 10.56 1.62
N THR A 15 -16.82 9.42 1.57
CA THR A 15 -18.09 9.23 2.31
C THR A 15 -17.91 9.40 3.81
N VAL A 16 -16.73 9.03 4.34
CA VAL A 16 -16.32 9.21 5.73
C VAL A 16 -14.88 9.69 5.76
N ARG A 17 -14.61 10.73 6.55
CA ARG A 17 -13.24 11.24 6.76
C ARG A 17 -12.39 10.16 7.44
N ARG A 18 -11.27 9.78 6.82
CA ARG A 18 -10.32 8.78 7.32
C ARG A 18 -9.01 8.82 6.51
N ALA A 19 -7.99 8.09 6.97
CA ALA A 19 -6.73 7.87 6.24
C ALA A 19 -6.73 6.46 5.62
N PRO A 20 -7.25 6.27 4.40
CA PRO A 20 -7.41 4.97 3.76
C PRO A 20 -6.14 4.50 3.05
N GLY A 21 -6.09 3.20 2.71
CA GLY A 21 -5.26 2.71 1.63
C GLY A 21 -5.91 3.01 0.27
N CYS A 22 -5.11 3.37 -0.73
CA CYS A 22 -5.64 3.80 -2.03
C CYS A 22 -5.06 2.99 -3.19
N CYS A 23 -5.90 2.74 -4.18
CA CYS A 23 -5.49 2.16 -5.46
C CYS A 23 -6.34 2.73 -6.59
N ALA A 24 -6.00 2.45 -7.84
CA ALA A 24 -6.74 3.02 -8.97
C ALA A 24 -6.68 2.14 -10.22
N SER A 25 -7.64 2.34 -11.09
CA SER A 25 -7.58 2.02 -12.52
C SER A 25 -7.48 3.31 -13.34
N SER A 26 -7.56 3.23 -14.66
CA SER A 26 -7.65 4.42 -15.52
C SER A 26 -8.94 5.22 -15.37
N THR A 27 -9.98 4.67 -14.72
CA THR A 27 -11.32 5.29 -14.64
C THR A 27 -11.79 5.55 -13.20
N ARG A 28 -11.32 4.77 -12.24
CA ARG A 28 -11.72 4.87 -10.83
C ARG A 28 -10.53 4.98 -9.90
N GLY A 29 -10.60 5.90 -8.94
CA GLY A 29 -9.80 5.90 -7.74
C GLY A 29 -10.58 5.22 -6.62
N VAL A 30 -9.94 4.35 -5.84
CA VAL A 30 -10.56 3.59 -4.75
C VAL A 30 -9.80 3.86 -3.45
N ALA A 31 -10.54 4.03 -2.35
CA ALA A 31 -10.03 4.28 -1.01
C ALA A 31 -10.67 3.29 -0.03
N ALA A 32 -9.88 2.49 0.67
CA ALA A 32 -10.38 1.41 1.52
C ALA A 32 -9.81 1.43 2.93
N GLY A 33 -10.64 1.09 3.91
CA GLY A 33 -10.27 1.06 5.31
C GLY A 33 -9.86 2.42 5.85
N GLY A 34 -8.95 2.45 6.79
CA GLY A 34 -8.48 3.67 7.46
C GLY A 34 -9.08 3.85 8.84
N ALA A 35 -8.77 4.98 9.48
CA ALA A 35 -9.29 5.31 10.80
C ALA A 35 -9.46 6.82 11.01
N ASP A 36 -10.52 7.22 11.77
CA ASP A 36 -10.70 8.54 12.39
C ASP A 36 -11.92 8.54 13.34
N PRO A 37 -11.82 8.38 14.66
CA PRO A 37 -10.74 7.71 15.39
C PRO A 37 -10.85 6.17 15.30
N SER A 38 -12.02 5.63 14.97
CA SER A 38 -12.27 4.20 14.82
C SER A 38 -11.77 3.68 13.49
N VAL A 39 -11.45 2.40 13.41
CA VAL A 39 -11.10 1.76 12.14
C VAL A 39 -12.35 1.48 11.31
N PHE A 40 -12.23 1.53 10.00
CA PHE A 40 -13.31 1.33 9.03
C PHE A 40 -13.04 0.13 8.13
N SER A 41 -14.12 -0.56 7.71
CA SER A 41 -14.11 -1.52 6.61
C SER A 41 -14.44 -0.87 5.27
N THR A 42 -15.12 0.28 5.29
CA THR A 42 -15.68 0.96 4.11
C THR A 42 -14.68 1.12 2.97
N ILE A 43 -15.14 0.81 1.78
CA ILE A 43 -14.43 1.08 0.52
C ILE A 43 -15.22 2.14 -0.24
N ASP A 44 -14.58 3.23 -0.59
CA ASP A 44 -15.14 4.30 -1.42
C ASP A 44 -14.49 4.32 -2.80
N PHE A 45 -15.20 4.87 -3.78
CA PHE A 45 -14.61 5.15 -5.08
C PHE A 45 -15.03 6.51 -5.65
N VAL A 46 -14.16 7.06 -6.49
CA VAL A 46 -14.43 8.25 -7.30
C VAL A 46 -14.24 7.93 -8.78
N ILE A 47 -14.97 8.63 -9.64
CA ILE A 47 -14.74 8.60 -11.09
C ILE A 47 -13.68 9.63 -11.44
N ILE A 48 -12.51 9.21 -11.94
CA ILE A 48 -11.35 10.09 -12.14
C ILE A 48 -11.62 11.21 -13.18
N SER A 49 -12.49 10.96 -14.15
CA SER A 49 -12.80 11.94 -15.21
C SER A 49 -13.76 13.06 -14.81
N SER A 50 -14.34 13.00 -13.61
CA SER A 50 -15.29 14.01 -13.14
C SER A 50 -15.09 14.30 -11.65
N SER A 51 -14.97 15.57 -11.26
CA SER A 51 -14.96 15.98 -9.85
C SER A 51 -16.30 15.65 -9.18
N GLY A 52 -16.26 15.34 -7.90
CA GLY A 52 -17.42 15.02 -7.08
C GLY A 52 -17.03 14.17 -5.88
N GLY A 53 -17.92 14.10 -4.89
CA GLY A 53 -17.74 13.24 -3.72
C GLY A 53 -17.67 11.76 -4.09
N ALA A 54 -17.02 10.98 -3.23
CA ALA A 54 -16.93 9.54 -3.40
C ALA A 54 -18.28 8.85 -3.23
N ASN A 55 -18.41 7.70 -3.85
CA ASN A 55 -19.53 6.80 -3.71
C ASN A 55 -19.10 5.56 -2.95
N ASP A 56 -20.04 4.96 -2.25
CA ASP A 56 -19.85 3.68 -1.59
C ASP A 56 -19.54 2.58 -2.64
N PHE A 57 -18.51 1.79 -2.35
CA PHE A 57 -18.10 0.66 -3.18
C PHE A 57 -18.51 -0.67 -2.55
N GLY A 58 -18.41 -0.79 -1.23
CA GLY A 58 -18.57 -1.98 -0.41
C GLY A 58 -17.62 -1.97 0.78
N ASP A 59 -17.32 -3.13 1.36
CA ASP A 59 -16.52 -3.26 2.57
C ASP A 59 -15.32 -4.20 2.40
N LEU A 60 -14.23 -3.95 3.13
CA LEU A 60 -13.16 -4.91 3.39
C LEU A 60 -13.68 -6.08 4.24
N THR A 61 -13.03 -7.23 4.16
CA THR A 61 -13.38 -8.41 4.98
C THR A 61 -13.23 -8.15 6.47
N ILE A 62 -12.27 -7.28 6.86
CA ILE A 62 -12.06 -6.83 8.26
C ILE A 62 -11.75 -5.33 8.25
N ALA A 63 -12.40 -4.58 9.17
CA ALA A 63 -12.12 -3.17 9.41
C ALA A 63 -10.67 -2.99 9.89
N ARG A 64 -9.89 -2.16 9.20
CA ARG A 64 -8.48 -1.96 9.49
C ARG A 64 -7.92 -0.65 8.93
N ARG A 65 -6.83 -0.20 9.49
CA ARG A 65 -6.06 0.97 9.04
C ARG A 65 -4.69 0.56 8.55
N SER A 66 -4.07 1.45 7.79
CA SER A 66 -2.69 1.32 7.29
C SER A 66 -2.41 0.03 6.49
N PRO A 67 -3.33 -0.48 5.65
CA PRO A 67 -2.99 -1.52 4.70
C PRO A 67 -2.02 -0.95 3.66
N ALA A 68 -1.10 -1.75 3.16
CA ALA A 68 -0.44 -1.46 1.90
C ALA A 68 -1.44 -1.69 0.75
N SER A 69 -1.36 -0.87 -0.30
CA SER A 69 -2.35 -0.95 -1.38
C SER A 69 -1.68 -0.88 -2.74
N MET A 70 -2.16 -1.71 -3.66
CA MET A 70 -1.68 -1.77 -5.03
C MET A 70 -2.80 -2.17 -5.98
N SER A 71 -2.61 -1.93 -7.27
CA SER A 71 -3.58 -2.36 -8.29
C SER A 71 -2.93 -2.63 -9.63
N ASN A 72 -3.57 -3.47 -10.40
CA ASN A 72 -3.43 -3.48 -11.86
C ASN A 72 -4.66 -2.76 -12.49
N SER A 73 -4.83 -2.86 -13.79
CA SER A 73 -5.93 -2.20 -14.50
C SER A 73 -7.33 -2.69 -14.10
N THR A 74 -7.46 -3.85 -13.47
CA THR A 74 -8.75 -4.50 -13.18
C THR A 74 -9.00 -4.79 -11.70
N ARG A 75 -7.96 -5.08 -10.92
CA ARG A 75 -8.04 -5.48 -9.51
C ARG A 75 -7.29 -4.52 -8.61
N GLY A 76 -7.90 -4.17 -7.48
CA GLY A 76 -7.26 -3.50 -6.35
C GLY A 76 -7.00 -4.48 -5.21
N PHE A 77 -5.88 -4.33 -4.52
CA PHE A 77 -5.45 -5.19 -3.42
C PHE A 77 -5.14 -4.35 -2.19
N PHE A 78 -5.54 -4.85 -1.03
CA PHE A 78 -5.31 -4.25 0.28
C PHE A 78 -4.63 -5.27 1.18
N VAL A 79 -3.37 -5.04 1.51
CA VAL A 79 -2.44 -6.01 2.07
C VAL A 79 -2.13 -5.67 3.53
N GLY A 80 -2.32 -6.61 4.43
CA GLY A 80 -2.07 -6.43 5.85
C GLY A 80 -2.89 -5.32 6.48
N GLY A 81 -2.27 -4.52 7.30
CA GLY A 81 -2.88 -3.46 8.10
C GLY A 81 -3.00 -3.83 9.56
N VAL A 82 -3.73 -3.03 10.32
CA VAL A 82 -3.93 -3.24 11.75
C VAL A 82 -5.37 -2.94 12.14
N ASP A 83 -5.98 -3.85 12.87
CA ASP A 83 -7.24 -3.67 13.58
C ASP A 83 -6.98 -3.19 15.03
N PRO A 84 -8.00 -2.97 15.86
CA PRO A 84 -7.79 -2.57 17.25
C PRO A 84 -7.01 -3.56 18.11
N SER A 85 -6.89 -4.82 17.71
CA SER A 85 -6.33 -5.93 18.49
C SER A 85 -4.97 -6.43 17.98
N ALA A 86 -4.75 -6.42 16.66
CA ALA A 86 -3.58 -7.07 16.06
C ALA A 86 -3.13 -6.44 14.75
N ILE A 87 -1.87 -6.67 14.37
CA ILE A 87 -1.38 -6.50 13.01
C ILE A 87 -1.86 -7.72 12.21
N LEU A 88 -2.40 -7.48 11.01
CA LEU A 88 -3.06 -8.49 10.21
C LEU A 88 -2.14 -9.04 9.11
N ASN A 89 -2.40 -10.29 8.71
CA ASN A 89 -1.76 -10.93 7.55
C ASN A 89 -2.71 -11.12 6.35
N ILE A 90 -3.90 -10.53 6.41
CA ILE A 90 -4.96 -10.70 5.40
C ILE A 90 -4.66 -9.89 4.15
N ILE A 91 -4.96 -10.46 2.99
CA ILE A 91 -4.94 -9.77 1.71
C ILE A 91 -6.35 -9.79 1.14
N ASP A 92 -6.97 -8.63 1.02
CA ASP A 92 -8.24 -8.46 0.34
C ASP A 92 -8.04 -7.98 -1.09
N PHE A 93 -8.95 -8.37 -1.99
CA PHE A 93 -9.00 -7.82 -3.33
C PHE A 93 -10.41 -7.43 -3.76
N ILE A 94 -10.47 -6.51 -4.71
CA ILE A 94 -11.69 -6.07 -5.38
C ILE A 94 -11.53 -6.10 -6.91
N THR A 95 -12.64 -6.20 -7.63
CA THR A 95 -12.69 -5.89 -9.06
C THR A 95 -13.08 -4.41 -9.21
N ILE A 96 -12.15 -3.54 -9.61
CA ILE A 96 -12.34 -2.07 -9.57
C ILE A 96 -13.56 -1.59 -10.37
N ALA A 97 -13.90 -2.26 -11.45
CA ALA A 97 -15.02 -1.87 -12.31
C ALA A 97 -16.41 -2.16 -11.73
N THR A 98 -16.52 -3.04 -10.73
CA THR A 98 -17.78 -3.53 -10.18
C THR A 98 -17.82 -3.32 -8.68
N THR A 99 -18.80 -2.59 -8.17
CA THR A 99 -19.01 -2.37 -6.73
C THR A 99 -19.41 -3.68 -6.04
N GLY A 100 -19.01 -3.83 -4.79
CA GLY A 100 -19.25 -4.98 -3.93
C GLY A 100 -18.16 -5.14 -2.90
N ASP A 101 -18.39 -6.01 -1.93
CA ASP A 101 -17.44 -6.27 -0.87
C ASP A 101 -16.16 -6.92 -1.40
N ALA A 102 -15.06 -6.63 -0.71
CA ALA A 102 -13.80 -7.28 -0.99
C ALA A 102 -13.86 -8.78 -0.68
N THR A 103 -13.08 -9.53 -1.42
CA THR A 103 -12.94 -10.98 -1.24
C THR A 103 -11.54 -11.28 -0.72
N ASP A 104 -11.43 -12.24 0.16
CA ASP A 104 -10.13 -12.76 0.60
C ASP A 104 -9.34 -13.31 -0.59
N PHE A 105 -8.09 -12.86 -0.69
CA PHE A 105 -7.16 -13.27 -1.75
C PHE A 105 -6.15 -14.32 -1.24
N GLY A 106 -5.79 -14.23 0.03
CA GLY A 106 -4.78 -15.04 0.69
C GLY A 106 -4.11 -14.28 1.83
N ASP A 107 -2.95 -14.73 2.26
CA ASP A 107 -2.23 -14.19 3.40
C ASP A 107 -0.86 -13.62 3.03
N THR A 108 -0.43 -12.60 3.78
CA THR A 108 0.96 -12.17 3.78
C THR A 108 1.84 -13.19 4.51
N LEU A 109 3.14 -13.22 4.18
CA LEU A 109 4.09 -14.11 4.85
C LEU A 109 4.20 -13.85 6.35
N GLU A 110 4.01 -12.61 6.76
CA GLU A 110 4.03 -12.16 8.16
C GLU A 110 3.03 -11.02 8.32
N PRO A 111 2.37 -10.87 9.49
CA PRO A 111 1.58 -9.69 9.76
C PRO A 111 2.37 -8.41 9.51
N ASN A 112 1.82 -7.47 8.74
CA ASN A 112 2.51 -6.23 8.39
C ASN A 112 1.53 -5.05 8.28
N ARG A 113 2.01 -3.84 8.56
CA ARG A 113 1.28 -2.57 8.41
C ARG A 113 2.20 -1.46 7.96
N THR A 114 1.66 -0.39 7.41
CA THR A 114 2.43 0.78 6.95
C THR A 114 3.55 0.45 5.96
N GLY A 115 3.49 -0.71 5.32
CA GLY A 115 4.29 -1.01 4.15
C GLY A 115 3.83 -0.18 2.95
N THR A 116 4.67 -0.13 1.93
CA THR A 116 4.30 0.42 0.64
C THR A 116 4.15 -0.70 -0.38
N ALA A 117 3.32 -0.51 -1.39
CA ALA A 117 3.14 -1.52 -2.41
C ALA A 117 3.00 -0.90 -3.81
N ILE A 118 3.52 -1.60 -4.79
CA ILE A 118 3.46 -1.24 -6.22
C ILE A 118 3.09 -2.47 -7.04
N ALA A 119 2.68 -2.27 -8.27
CA ALA A 119 2.35 -3.39 -9.15
C ALA A 119 2.80 -3.17 -10.60
N SER A 120 3.00 -4.31 -11.25
CA SER A 120 2.92 -4.49 -12.70
C SER A 120 1.54 -5.09 -13.04
N PRO A 121 1.20 -5.32 -14.33
CA PRO A 121 -0.07 -5.98 -14.66
C PRO A 121 -0.27 -7.36 -14.04
N THR A 122 0.79 -8.07 -13.69
CA THR A 122 0.73 -9.47 -13.22
C THR A 122 1.29 -9.69 -11.83
N ARG A 123 2.16 -8.81 -11.33
CA ARG A 123 2.85 -8.97 -10.06
C ARG A 123 2.74 -7.72 -9.22
N GLY A 124 2.36 -7.88 -7.96
CA GLY A 124 2.45 -6.85 -6.93
C GLY A 124 3.68 -7.08 -6.06
N VAL A 125 4.33 -6.01 -5.62
CA VAL A 125 5.46 -6.07 -4.67
C VAL A 125 5.14 -5.15 -3.51
N GLU A 126 5.12 -5.71 -2.30
CA GLU A 126 5.07 -4.99 -1.03
C GLU A 126 6.48 -4.85 -0.47
N ALA A 127 6.80 -3.71 0.13
CA ALA A 127 8.11 -3.44 0.70
C ALA A 127 8.02 -2.70 2.04
N GLY A 128 8.89 -3.07 2.95
CA GLY A 128 9.01 -2.44 4.26
C GLY A 128 7.78 -2.61 5.15
N GLY A 129 7.52 -1.62 5.98
CA GLY A 129 6.44 -1.59 6.95
C GLY A 129 6.87 -2.01 8.35
N TYR A 130 5.91 -2.12 9.24
CA TYR A 130 6.09 -2.70 10.58
C TYR A 130 5.61 -4.14 10.56
N GLY A 131 6.55 -5.07 10.60
CA GLY A 131 6.30 -6.50 10.61
C GLY A 131 6.68 -7.16 11.93
N GLY A 132 6.13 -8.34 12.19
CA GLY A 132 6.46 -9.17 13.36
C GLY A 132 5.24 -9.91 13.89
N THR A 133 5.50 -11.01 14.57
CA THR A 133 4.50 -11.99 14.95
C THR A 133 3.70 -11.61 16.20
N ASP A 134 4.06 -10.61 16.99
CA ASP A 134 3.68 -10.72 18.39
C ASP A 134 2.99 -9.54 19.05
N SER A 135 2.88 -8.38 18.46
CA SER A 135 2.11 -7.28 19.10
C SER A 135 2.18 -5.99 18.28
N PRO A 136 1.13 -5.17 18.27
CA PRO A 136 1.19 -3.81 17.76
C PRO A 136 2.30 -2.96 18.40
N SER A 137 2.69 -3.30 19.64
CA SER A 137 3.74 -2.60 20.42
C SER A 137 5.15 -3.19 20.25
N GLY A 138 5.30 -4.39 19.69
CA GLY A 138 6.58 -5.06 19.48
C GLY A 138 7.06 -5.08 18.02
N ALA A 139 6.28 -4.54 17.10
CA ALA A 139 6.64 -4.51 15.69
C ALA A 139 7.83 -3.57 15.43
N SER A 140 8.71 -4.01 14.54
CA SER A 140 9.88 -3.22 14.09
C SER A 140 9.80 -2.98 12.59
N PRO A 141 10.41 -1.90 12.08
CA PRO A 141 10.55 -1.71 10.65
C PRO A 141 11.25 -2.89 10.01
N THR A 142 10.67 -3.42 8.95
CA THR A 142 11.22 -4.55 8.20
C THR A 142 11.87 -4.08 6.90
N LYS A 143 12.93 -4.75 6.49
CA LYS A 143 13.55 -4.57 5.17
C LYS A 143 13.01 -5.56 4.14
N LYS A 144 12.13 -6.47 4.54
CA LYS A 144 11.61 -7.51 3.67
C LYS A 144 10.77 -6.92 2.54
N MET A 145 10.97 -7.44 1.35
CA MET A 145 10.07 -7.29 0.22
C MET A 145 9.40 -8.63 -0.06
N ARG A 146 8.12 -8.55 -0.40
CA ARG A 146 7.26 -9.69 -0.69
C ARG A 146 6.53 -9.45 -1.99
N PHE A 147 6.05 -10.49 -2.65
CA PHE A 147 5.28 -10.32 -3.89
C PHE A 147 4.07 -11.24 -3.95
N LEU A 148 3.08 -10.77 -4.72
CA LEU A 148 1.85 -11.48 -5.07
C LEU A 148 1.77 -11.71 -6.57
N ASN A 149 1.25 -12.86 -6.99
CA ASN A 149 0.74 -13.04 -8.33
C ASN A 149 -0.69 -12.45 -8.39
N LEU A 150 -0.88 -11.34 -9.09
CA LEU A 150 -2.17 -10.64 -9.11
C LEU A 150 -3.26 -11.32 -9.96
N GLN A 151 -2.92 -12.39 -10.69
CA GLN A 151 -3.85 -13.08 -11.58
C GLN A 151 -4.50 -14.31 -10.95
N SER A 152 -3.86 -14.89 -9.94
CA SER A 152 -4.36 -16.06 -9.22
C SER A 152 -4.33 -15.82 -7.71
N GLN A 153 -5.41 -16.22 -7.02
CA GLN A 153 -5.44 -16.20 -5.55
C GLN A 153 -4.30 -17.03 -4.98
N GLY A 154 -3.78 -16.60 -3.85
CA GLY A 154 -2.70 -17.26 -3.14
C GLY A 154 -1.97 -16.31 -2.20
N ASN A 155 -1.09 -16.87 -1.40
CA ASN A 155 -0.33 -16.15 -0.41
C ASN A 155 0.86 -15.41 -1.03
N GLU A 156 1.39 -14.45 -0.30
CA GLU A 156 2.65 -13.80 -0.63
C GLU A 156 3.82 -14.77 -0.63
N GLU A 157 4.80 -14.42 -1.46
CA GLU A 157 6.12 -15.07 -1.47
C GLU A 157 7.22 -14.03 -1.20
N ALA A 158 8.37 -14.51 -0.70
CA ALA A 158 9.55 -13.66 -0.52
C ALA A 158 10.07 -13.15 -1.88
N PHE A 159 10.34 -11.86 -1.95
CA PHE A 159 10.90 -11.19 -3.13
C PHE A 159 12.39 -10.88 -2.96
N GLY A 160 12.77 -10.20 -1.89
CA GLY A 160 14.10 -9.73 -1.58
C GLY A 160 14.10 -8.78 -0.39
N GLU A 161 15.07 -7.89 -0.33
CA GLU A 161 15.21 -6.95 0.78
C GLU A 161 15.55 -5.53 0.31
N LEU A 162 15.03 -4.53 1.05
CA LEU A 162 15.48 -3.15 1.04
C LEU A 162 16.87 -3.03 1.68
N PHE A 163 17.59 -1.93 1.49
CA PHE A 163 18.87 -1.68 2.14
C PHE A 163 18.77 -1.67 3.68
N SER A 164 17.67 -1.08 4.19
CA SER A 164 17.39 -1.01 5.63
C SER A 164 15.93 -1.23 5.90
N GLY A 165 15.58 -1.59 7.14
CA GLY A 165 14.18 -1.64 7.57
C GLY A 165 13.58 -0.23 7.56
N ALA A 166 12.44 -0.07 6.90
CA ALA A 166 11.76 1.22 6.79
C ALA A 166 10.24 1.06 6.76
N TYR A 167 9.53 2.08 7.21
CA TYR A 167 8.06 2.20 7.13
C TYR A 167 7.67 3.56 6.55
N GLY A 168 6.45 3.65 6.03
CA GLY A 168 5.97 4.90 5.45
C GLY A 168 6.74 5.36 4.22
N LEU A 169 7.36 4.43 3.50
CA LEU A 169 8.07 4.70 2.26
C LEU A 169 7.12 5.28 1.20
N GLY A 170 7.60 6.23 0.42
CA GLY A 170 7.01 6.56 -0.87
C GLY A 170 7.35 5.49 -1.89
N SER A 171 6.45 5.19 -2.81
CA SER A 171 6.73 4.27 -3.91
C SER A 171 6.06 4.67 -5.22
N CYS A 172 6.71 4.33 -6.31
CA CYS A 172 6.14 4.45 -7.65
C CYS A 172 6.69 3.35 -8.56
N SER A 173 6.03 3.16 -9.71
CA SER A 173 6.42 2.13 -10.65
C SER A 173 6.04 2.53 -12.08
N ASN A 174 6.82 2.04 -13.04
CA ASN A 174 6.49 2.10 -14.46
C ASN A 174 6.02 0.74 -15.03
N GLY A 175 5.69 -0.21 -14.12
CA GLY A 175 5.32 -1.57 -14.47
C GLY A 175 6.50 -2.53 -14.66
N VAL A 176 7.74 -2.01 -14.77
CA VAL A 176 8.98 -2.79 -14.91
C VAL A 176 9.84 -2.63 -13.66
N ARG A 177 10.06 -1.39 -13.23
CA ARG A 177 10.81 -1.04 -12.02
C ARG A 177 9.87 -0.57 -10.93
N ALA A 178 10.12 -1.04 -9.72
CA ALA A 178 9.62 -0.52 -8.47
C ALA A 178 10.66 0.45 -7.91
N VAL A 179 10.28 1.65 -7.55
CA VAL A 179 11.15 2.63 -6.87
C VAL A 179 10.57 2.89 -5.49
N PHE A 180 11.42 2.86 -4.48
CA PHE A 180 11.08 3.09 -3.07
C PHE A 180 11.92 4.23 -2.54
N THR A 181 11.31 5.18 -1.83
CA THR A 181 11.99 6.40 -1.39
C THR A 181 11.70 6.76 0.05
N GLY A 182 12.68 7.28 0.73
CA GLY A 182 12.53 7.86 2.07
C GLY A 182 12.06 6.85 3.12
N GLY A 183 11.15 7.33 3.97
CA GLY A 183 10.57 6.54 5.05
C GLY A 183 11.34 6.61 6.36
N GLY A 184 10.68 6.21 7.45
CA GLY A 184 11.27 6.17 8.78
C GLY A 184 12.03 4.86 9.00
N ALA A 185 13.28 4.94 9.41
CA ALA A 185 14.05 3.81 9.93
C ALA A 185 14.00 3.87 11.46
N ALA A 186 13.44 2.85 12.11
CA ALA A 186 13.46 2.82 13.56
C ALA A 186 14.71 2.10 14.04
N THR A 187 15.62 2.86 14.52
CA THR A 187 16.47 2.40 15.62
C THR A 187 15.99 3.15 16.87
N SER A 188 15.23 2.45 17.74
CA SER A 188 14.90 3.00 19.05
C SER A 188 16.19 3.39 19.79
N PRO A 189 16.33 4.57 20.39
CA PRO A 189 15.30 5.57 20.69
C PRO A 189 15.17 6.71 19.67
N THR A 190 15.89 6.70 18.56
CA THR A 190 15.89 7.79 17.59
C THR A 190 15.23 7.34 16.29
N TYR A 191 14.06 7.90 16.01
CA TYR A 191 13.47 7.81 14.68
C TYR A 191 14.35 8.61 13.72
N ALA A 192 14.95 7.96 12.74
CA ALA A 192 15.68 8.60 11.66
C ALA A 192 14.87 8.49 10.36
N GLU A 193 14.71 9.59 9.69
CA GLU A 193 14.17 9.62 8.34
C GLU A 193 15.29 9.28 7.35
N SER A 194 14.94 8.71 6.21
CA SER A 194 15.87 8.29 5.17
C SER A 194 15.74 9.18 3.94
N ASP A 195 16.85 9.45 3.27
CA ASP A 195 16.91 10.10 1.96
C ASP A 195 17.13 9.11 0.81
N ILE A 196 17.30 7.83 1.10
CA ILE A 196 17.61 6.78 0.12
C ILE A 196 16.50 6.65 -0.92
N ILE A 197 16.88 6.66 -2.19
CA ILE A 197 16.06 6.21 -3.31
C ILE A 197 16.65 4.88 -3.79
N GLN A 198 15.84 3.83 -3.79
CA GLN A 198 16.27 2.49 -4.17
C GLN A 198 15.24 1.86 -5.11
N PHE A 199 15.67 0.92 -5.94
CA PHE A 199 14.77 0.28 -6.91
C PHE A 199 14.97 -1.22 -7.01
N ALA A 200 13.93 -1.91 -7.49
CA ALA A 200 13.97 -3.32 -7.83
C ALA A 200 13.30 -3.57 -9.19
N THR A 201 13.69 -4.62 -9.89
CA THR A 201 13.02 -5.07 -11.12
C THR A 201 11.85 -5.97 -10.73
N ILE A 202 10.60 -5.59 -11.05
CA ILE A 202 9.39 -6.29 -10.58
C ILE A 202 9.33 -7.75 -11.06
N ALA A 203 9.84 -8.03 -12.26
CA ALA A 203 9.75 -9.37 -12.86
C ALA A 203 10.69 -10.40 -12.22
N THR A 204 11.77 -9.97 -11.57
CA THR A 204 12.81 -10.85 -11.01
C THR A 204 12.95 -10.65 -9.51
N LYS A 205 12.98 -11.74 -8.74
CA LYS A 205 13.27 -11.68 -7.30
C LYS A 205 14.68 -11.16 -7.08
N GLY A 206 14.87 -10.38 -6.03
CA GLY A 206 16.18 -9.86 -5.64
C GLY A 206 16.09 -8.67 -4.69
N ASN A 207 17.19 -8.26 -4.17
CA ASN A 207 17.29 -7.08 -3.33
C ASN A 207 17.21 -5.80 -4.18
N THR A 208 16.92 -4.68 -3.51
CA THR A 208 16.99 -3.38 -4.17
C THR A 208 18.42 -3.00 -4.55
N GLU A 209 18.54 -2.16 -5.56
CA GLU A 209 19.73 -1.48 -5.98
C GLU A 209 19.61 0.02 -5.68
N ASP A 210 20.75 0.68 -5.47
CA ASP A 210 20.81 2.12 -5.26
C ASP A 210 20.38 2.87 -6.52
N PHE A 211 19.52 3.89 -6.33
CA PHE A 211 19.13 4.82 -7.38
C PHE A 211 19.71 6.22 -7.16
N GLY A 212 19.96 6.60 -5.92
CA GLY A 212 20.40 7.91 -5.46
C GLY A 212 19.66 8.37 -4.21
N ASP A 213 19.69 9.65 -3.92
CA ASP A 213 19.16 10.23 -2.70
C ASP A 213 18.13 11.32 -2.96
N LEU A 214 17.21 11.49 -2.02
CA LEU A 214 16.35 12.67 -1.93
C LEU A 214 17.19 13.89 -1.51
N THR A 215 16.73 15.07 -1.85
CA THR A 215 17.40 16.33 -1.42
C THR A 215 17.38 16.54 0.10
N GLU A 216 16.46 15.89 0.79
CA GLU A 216 16.32 15.88 2.24
C GLU A 216 15.72 14.54 2.69
N ALA A 217 16.13 14.05 3.85
CA ALA A 217 15.52 12.90 4.50
C ALA A 217 14.03 13.18 4.84
N LYS A 218 13.13 12.24 4.56
CA LYS A 218 11.68 12.34 4.75
C LYS A 218 11.06 10.98 5.07
#